data_96380d3ede0c2c6915faa6f9a1d160dc
#
_entry.id   96380d3ede0c2c6915faa6f9a1d160dc
#
_cell.length_a   1.000
_cell.length_b   1.000
_cell.length_c   1.000
_cell.angle_alpha   90.00
_cell.angle_beta   90.00
_cell.angle_gamma   90.00
#
_symmetry.space_group_name_H-M   'P 1'
#
loop_
_entity.id
_entity.type
_entity.pdbx_description
1 polymer ?
#
loop_
_entity_poly.entity_id
_entity_poly.type
_entity_poly.pdbx_seq_one_letter_code
_entity_poly.pdbx_strand_id
1 'polypeptide(L)'
;MKEVKSPKKPLLYYYGIVLLIIALFNLLVTPLLNRRSIVEVDYGTFMSKIEAQQIEKVEIDDDEIYYTEKGGKTVYCTGIMDDPGLTERLYASGATFSRDVQKTMSPLLSFFLTSIVPLLLFLALGRYVGKKLVEQAGGKNAMAFGKSNAKVYVQSTAGIHFSDVAGEDEAKESLAEIVDYLHDPKKYTDVGASMPKGILLVGPPGTGKTMLAKAVAGEANVPFFSISGSEFVEMFVGMGASKVRDLFSQAKEKAPCIVFIDEIDAIGKKRDGQFGGNDEREQTLNQLLTEMDGFEGNNGVMILAATNRPESLDPALTRPGRFDRRVPVELPDLKGREAILRVHARKIRVGDDVDFHTIARMAAGASGAELANIINEGALRAVRDGRKTVTEADLEESIETVIAGYQKKNAVLSDHEKRVVSYHEIGHALVAALQTDSAPVQKITIIPRTSGALGYTMQVEQGEKNLMTRGELLAKLATLTGGRAAEEVAFGEITTGASNDIEQATRIARAMIAQYGMTDEFDMVAMQTTRNQYLGGDTSMSCSEQTQREIDRKVVELVRTEHERAHSLLTEHRALLDQLAQVLSEKETITGEEFMRILHAAQKEEEHHA
;
A
#
# COMPACT_ATOMS: atom_id res chain seq x y z
N MET A 1 -9.50 22.83 -23.56
CA MET A 1 -10.89 22.36 -23.54
C MET A 1 -11.00 21.18 -22.59
N LYS A 2 -11.70 21.32 -21.46
CA LYS A 2 -11.91 20.24 -20.49
C LYS A 2 -13.12 19.43 -20.94
N GLU A 3 -12.94 18.18 -21.33
CA GLU A 3 -14.05 17.25 -21.52
C GLU A 3 -14.71 16.94 -20.18
N VAL A 4 -15.98 17.32 -20.07
CA VAL A 4 -16.84 16.96 -18.95
C VAL A 4 -17.33 15.54 -19.18
N LYS A 5 -16.80 14.57 -18.42
CA LYS A 5 -17.32 13.19 -18.39
C LYS A 5 -18.69 13.19 -17.71
N SER A 6 -19.73 12.84 -18.48
CA SER A 6 -21.06 12.59 -17.93
C SER A 6 -21.02 11.42 -16.90
N PRO A 7 -21.69 11.53 -15.76
CA PRO A 7 -21.68 10.47 -14.76
C PRO A 7 -22.39 9.22 -15.29
N LYS A 8 -21.70 8.10 -15.34
CA LYS A 8 -22.28 6.79 -15.67
C LYS A 8 -23.23 6.39 -14.55
N LYS A 9 -24.53 6.27 -14.87
CA LYS A 9 -25.54 5.81 -13.91
C LYS A 9 -25.26 4.36 -13.52
N PRO A 10 -25.27 3.98 -12.23
CA PRO A 10 -24.96 2.63 -11.79
C PRO A 10 -25.98 1.61 -12.29
N LEU A 11 -25.56 0.36 -12.46
CA LEU A 11 -26.37 -0.75 -12.98
C LEU A 11 -27.69 -0.94 -12.18
N LEU A 12 -27.66 -0.64 -10.88
CA LEU A 12 -28.83 -0.60 -9.98
C LEU A 12 -29.95 0.32 -10.48
N TYR A 13 -29.63 1.40 -11.19
CA TYR A 13 -30.62 2.32 -11.76
C TYR A 13 -31.48 1.65 -12.85
N TYR A 14 -30.89 0.81 -13.68
CA TYR A 14 -31.61 0.08 -14.73
C TYR A 14 -32.46 -1.06 -14.17
N TYR A 15 -31.99 -1.76 -13.13
CA TYR A 15 -32.80 -2.73 -12.39
C TYR A 15 -33.97 -2.07 -11.67
N GLY A 16 -33.77 -0.87 -11.10
CA GLY A 16 -34.85 -0.09 -10.50
C GLY A 16 -35.94 0.31 -11.50
N ILE A 17 -35.56 0.69 -12.73
CA ILE A 17 -36.52 1.03 -13.80
C ILE A 17 -37.32 -0.20 -14.24
N VAL A 18 -36.70 -1.37 -14.38
CA VAL A 18 -37.38 -2.62 -14.76
C VAL A 18 -38.36 -3.05 -13.66
N LEU A 19 -37.97 -2.99 -12.40
CA LEU A 19 -38.86 -3.26 -11.26
C LEU A 19 -40.03 -2.27 -11.19
N LEU A 20 -39.78 -1.01 -11.47
CA LEU A 20 -40.82 0.04 -11.52
C LEU A 20 -41.82 -0.23 -12.65
N ILE A 21 -41.35 -0.64 -13.83
CA ILE A 21 -42.21 -0.99 -14.97
C ILE A 21 -43.07 -2.22 -14.66
N ILE A 22 -42.52 -3.25 -14.02
CA ILE A 22 -43.25 -4.45 -13.60
C ILE A 22 -44.27 -4.09 -12.52
N ALA A 23 -43.92 -3.27 -11.54
CA ALA A 23 -44.83 -2.80 -10.51
C ALA A 23 -45.97 -1.94 -11.09
N LEU A 24 -45.67 -1.02 -12.04
CA LEU A 24 -46.67 -0.23 -12.73
C LEU A 24 -47.59 -1.07 -13.60
N PHE A 25 -47.08 -2.08 -14.28
CA PHE A 25 -47.88 -3.01 -15.06
C PHE A 25 -48.86 -3.80 -14.19
N ASN A 26 -48.39 -4.34 -13.05
CA ASN A 26 -49.26 -5.01 -12.09
C ASN A 26 -50.30 -4.10 -11.45
N LEU A 27 -49.96 -2.82 -11.18
CA LEU A 27 -50.83 -1.88 -10.51
C LEU A 27 -51.87 -1.27 -11.42
N LEU A 28 -51.56 -1.11 -12.75
CA LEU A 28 -52.46 -0.46 -13.71
C LEU A 28 -53.23 -1.43 -14.60
N VAL A 29 -52.63 -2.55 -15.00
CA VAL A 29 -53.23 -3.45 -16.00
C VAL A 29 -54.07 -4.56 -15.36
N THR A 30 -53.66 -5.13 -14.24
CA THR A 30 -54.44 -6.16 -13.53
C THR A 30 -55.81 -5.68 -13.03
N PRO A 31 -55.94 -4.46 -12.46
CA PRO A 31 -57.28 -3.96 -12.07
C PRO A 31 -58.21 -3.59 -13.24
N LEU A 32 -57.62 -3.24 -14.42
CA LEU A 32 -58.40 -2.93 -15.62
C LEU A 32 -59.01 -4.16 -16.28
N LEU A 33 -58.35 -5.32 -16.14
CA LEU A 33 -58.82 -6.60 -16.65
C LEU A 33 -59.94 -7.23 -15.78
N ASN A 34 -60.03 -6.88 -14.49
CA ASN A 34 -60.96 -7.44 -13.51
C ASN A 34 -62.14 -6.54 -13.13
N ARG A 35 -62.49 -5.49 -13.89
CA ARG A 35 -63.61 -4.61 -13.60
C ARG A 35 -64.96 -5.27 -14.02
N ARG A 36 -65.44 -6.25 -13.25
CA ARG A 36 -66.88 -6.44 -13.01
C ARG A 36 -67.14 -5.97 -11.57
N SER A 37 -68.05 -5.02 -11.39
CA SER A 37 -68.48 -4.60 -10.05
C SER A 37 -69.38 -5.68 -9.46
N ILE A 38 -68.79 -6.60 -8.70
CA ILE A 38 -69.47 -7.65 -7.97
C ILE A 38 -69.81 -7.04 -6.60
N VAL A 39 -71.05 -7.13 -6.18
CA VAL A 39 -71.53 -6.70 -4.88
C VAL A 39 -71.73 -7.93 -4.01
N GLU A 40 -70.98 -8.01 -2.92
CA GLU A 40 -71.08 -9.10 -1.96
C GLU A 40 -72.28 -8.87 -1.07
N VAL A 41 -73.12 -9.93 -0.86
CA VAL A 41 -74.32 -9.92 -0.05
C VAL A 41 -74.37 -11.21 0.78
N ASP A 42 -75.12 -11.18 1.89
CA ASP A 42 -75.29 -12.35 2.73
C ASP A 42 -76.27 -13.38 2.11
N TYR A 43 -76.11 -14.66 2.49
CA TYR A 43 -76.93 -15.76 1.98
C TYR A 43 -78.40 -15.61 2.28
N GLY A 44 -78.78 -14.99 3.41
CA GLY A 44 -80.18 -14.71 3.79
C GLY A 44 -80.84 -13.73 2.81
N THR A 45 -80.12 -12.69 2.39
CA THR A 45 -80.57 -11.74 1.37
C THR A 45 -80.80 -12.43 0.02
N PHE A 46 -79.89 -13.32 -0.39
CA PHE A 46 -80.03 -14.14 -1.61
C PHE A 46 -81.32 -15.00 -1.53
N MET A 47 -81.53 -15.68 -0.42
CA MET A 47 -82.71 -16.51 -0.20
C MET A 47 -84.02 -15.72 -0.24
N SER A 48 -84.05 -14.54 0.39
CA SER A 48 -85.23 -13.66 0.37
C SER A 48 -85.55 -13.20 -1.06
N LYS A 49 -84.55 -12.98 -1.90
CA LYS A 49 -84.72 -12.61 -3.31
C LYS A 49 -85.18 -13.80 -4.18
N ILE A 50 -84.79 -15.04 -3.86
CA ILE A 50 -85.32 -16.24 -4.49
C ILE A 50 -86.80 -16.35 -4.22
N GLU A 51 -87.22 -16.23 -2.94
CA GLU A 51 -88.62 -16.33 -2.56
C GLU A 51 -89.49 -15.21 -3.18
N ALA A 52 -88.92 -14.01 -3.31
CA ALA A 52 -89.57 -12.88 -3.97
C ALA A 52 -89.58 -12.99 -5.52
N GLN A 53 -89.04 -14.06 -6.09
CA GLN A 53 -88.89 -14.31 -7.54
C GLN A 53 -88.21 -13.15 -8.32
N GLN A 54 -87.30 -12.47 -7.68
CA GLN A 54 -86.59 -11.31 -8.25
C GLN A 54 -85.30 -11.64 -8.99
N ILE A 55 -84.85 -12.91 -8.92
CA ILE A 55 -83.62 -13.36 -9.53
C ILE A 55 -83.84 -13.81 -10.96
N GLU A 56 -82.98 -13.42 -11.87
CA GLU A 56 -83.04 -13.80 -13.30
C GLU A 56 -82.08 -14.93 -13.60
N LYS A 57 -80.82 -14.84 -13.15
CA LYS A 57 -79.80 -15.84 -13.41
C LYS A 57 -78.98 -16.11 -12.18
N VAL A 58 -78.68 -17.38 -11.92
CA VAL A 58 -77.79 -17.85 -10.86
C VAL A 58 -76.67 -18.70 -11.48
N GLU A 59 -75.46 -18.42 -11.11
CA GLU A 59 -74.27 -19.17 -11.47
C GLU A 59 -73.62 -19.66 -10.17
N ILE A 60 -73.48 -20.98 -10.01
CA ILE A 60 -72.92 -21.59 -8.81
C ILE A 60 -71.48 -22.01 -9.16
N ASP A 61 -70.48 -21.44 -8.48
CA ASP A 61 -69.09 -21.85 -8.47
C ASP A 61 -68.81 -22.70 -7.22
N ASP A 62 -67.60 -23.29 -7.09
CA ASP A 62 -67.31 -24.26 -6.05
C ASP A 62 -67.65 -23.76 -4.61
N ASP A 63 -67.33 -22.51 -4.28
CA ASP A 63 -67.54 -21.93 -2.93
C ASP A 63 -68.44 -20.70 -2.92
N GLU A 64 -68.89 -20.21 -4.10
CA GLU A 64 -69.65 -18.95 -4.22
C GLU A 64 -70.80 -19.06 -5.21
N ILE A 65 -71.86 -18.31 -4.95
CA ILE A 65 -73.04 -18.18 -5.80
C ILE A 65 -73.08 -16.75 -6.36
N TYR A 66 -73.05 -16.64 -7.68
CA TYR A 66 -73.19 -15.39 -8.39
C TYR A 66 -74.63 -15.28 -8.94
N TYR A 67 -75.30 -14.16 -8.75
CA TYR A 67 -76.65 -14.00 -9.29
C TYR A 67 -76.91 -12.55 -9.81
N THR A 68 -77.84 -12.45 -10.71
CA THR A 68 -78.35 -11.19 -11.25
C THR A 68 -79.86 -11.06 -11.01
N GLU A 69 -80.32 -9.85 -10.67
CA GLU A 69 -81.73 -9.56 -10.50
C GLU A 69 -82.41 -9.27 -11.85
N LYS A 70 -83.72 -9.49 -11.96
CA LYS A 70 -84.49 -9.27 -13.20
C LYS A 70 -84.41 -7.80 -13.62
N GLY A 71 -83.86 -7.57 -14.82
CA GLY A 71 -83.64 -6.25 -15.36
C GLY A 71 -82.45 -5.48 -14.82
N GLY A 72 -81.64 -6.02 -13.89
CA GLY A 72 -80.40 -5.47 -13.33
C GLY A 72 -79.16 -5.94 -14.07
N LYS A 73 -78.13 -5.05 -14.19
CA LYS A 73 -76.82 -5.36 -14.75
C LYS A 73 -75.77 -5.65 -13.66
N THR A 74 -76.14 -5.53 -12.40
CA THR A 74 -75.23 -5.75 -11.28
C THR A 74 -75.17 -7.21 -10.94
N VAL A 75 -73.95 -7.77 -10.82
CA VAL A 75 -73.72 -9.14 -10.38
C VAL A 75 -73.51 -9.11 -8.87
N TYR A 76 -74.29 -9.92 -8.16
CA TYR A 76 -74.20 -10.12 -6.72
C TYR A 76 -73.50 -11.45 -6.46
N CYS A 77 -72.72 -11.51 -5.38
CA CYS A 77 -72.00 -12.72 -4.95
C CYS A 77 -72.36 -13.01 -3.49
N THR A 78 -72.56 -14.30 -3.17
CA THR A 78 -72.70 -14.81 -1.81
C THR A 78 -72.00 -16.14 -1.66
N GLY A 79 -71.51 -16.45 -0.47
CA GLY A 79 -70.94 -17.77 -0.16
C GLY A 79 -71.99 -18.87 -0.21
N ILE A 80 -71.60 -20.06 -0.63
CA ILE A 80 -72.47 -21.23 -0.65
C ILE A 80 -72.69 -21.75 0.78
N MET A 81 -73.92 -22.15 1.10
CA MET A 81 -74.25 -22.85 2.33
C MET A 81 -74.77 -24.23 1.99
N ASP A 82 -74.58 -25.20 2.90
CA ASP A 82 -75.03 -26.57 2.70
C ASP A 82 -76.60 -26.64 2.85
N ASP A 83 -77.27 -26.31 1.75
CA ASP A 83 -78.74 -26.28 1.65
C ASP A 83 -79.23 -27.30 0.60
N PRO A 84 -79.63 -28.46 1.02
CA PRO A 84 -80.14 -29.51 0.10
C PRO A 84 -81.41 -29.12 -0.70
N GLY A 85 -82.15 -28.08 -0.24
CA GLY A 85 -83.37 -27.59 -0.89
C GLY A 85 -83.11 -26.46 -1.89
N LEU A 86 -81.84 -25.94 -2.05
CA LEU A 86 -81.53 -24.79 -2.90
C LEU A 86 -81.96 -25.02 -4.36
N THR A 87 -81.71 -26.17 -4.91
CA THR A 87 -82.08 -26.54 -6.31
C THR A 87 -83.57 -26.47 -6.56
N GLU A 88 -84.38 -26.99 -5.62
CA GLU A 88 -85.85 -26.95 -5.71
C GLU A 88 -86.40 -25.53 -5.64
N ARG A 89 -85.82 -24.69 -4.75
CA ARG A 89 -86.23 -23.28 -4.61
C ARG A 89 -85.82 -22.45 -5.82
N LEU A 90 -84.64 -22.71 -6.40
CA LEU A 90 -84.22 -22.03 -7.63
C LEU A 90 -85.13 -22.44 -8.80
N TYR A 91 -85.51 -23.69 -8.89
CA TYR A 91 -86.47 -24.18 -9.90
C TYR A 91 -87.88 -23.54 -9.72
N ALA A 92 -88.36 -23.50 -8.50
CA ALA A 92 -89.62 -22.83 -8.16
C ALA A 92 -89.65 -21.32 -8.40
N SER A 93 -88.55 -20.65 -8.27
CA SER A 93 -88.39 -19.20 -8.50
C SER A 93 -88.41 -18.78 -9.97
N GLY A 94 -88.22 -19.77 -10.89
CA GLY A 94 -88.12 -19.53 -12.32
C GLY A 94 -86.84 -18.87 -12.78
N ALA A 95 -85.85 -18.86 -11.91
CA ALA A 95 -84.50 -18.34 -12.28
C ALA A 95 -83.78 -19.39 -13.14
N THR A 96 -83.00 -18.89 -14.10
CA THR A 96 -82.08 -19.78 -14.84
C THR A 96 -80.81 -20.01 -14.01
N PHE A 97 -80.49 -21.23 -13.70
CA PHE A 97 -79.31 -21.56 -12.92
C PHE A 97 -78.42 -22.59 -13.64
N SER A 98 -77.13 -22.39 -13.47
CA SER A 98 -76.08 -23.29 -14.02
C SER A 98 -74.93 -23.39 -13.03
N ARG A 99 -74.25 -24.51 -13.04
CA ARG A 99 -72.94 -24.62 -12.41
C ARG A 99 -71.89 -24.32 -13.49
N ASP A 100 -70.93 -23.47 -13.18
CA ASP A 100 -69.90 -23.14 -14.16
C ASP A 100 -69.02 -24.38 -14.44
N VAL A 101 -68.96 -24.75 -15.69
CA VAL A 101 -68.04 -25.77 -16.14
C VAL A 101 -66.79 -25.03 -16.57
N GLN A 102 -65.84 -24.90 -15.68
CA GLN A 102 -64.55 -24.28 -16.00
C GLN A 102 -63.97 -24.95 -17.23
N LYS A 103 -63.95 -24.24 -18.36
CA LYS A 103 -63.09 -24.58 -19.47
C LYS A 103 -61.67 -24.23 -19.07
N THR A 104 -61.03 -25.14 -18.32
CA THR A 104 -59.62 -25.00 -17.99
C THR A 104 -58.83 -24.96 -19.27
N MET A 105 -58.12 -23.87 -19.55
CA MET A 105 -57.08 -23.84 -20.58
C MET A 105 -56.16 -25.01 -20.34
N SER A 106 -55.74 -25.70 -21.42
CA SER A 106 -54.80 -26.81 -21.31
C SER A 106 -53.66 -26.45 -20.36
N PRO A 107 -53.32 -27.26 -19.35
CA PRO A 107 -52.25 -26.95 -18.40
C PRO A 107 -50.92 -26.62 -19.09
N LEU A 108 -50.66 -27.22 -20.25
CA LEU A 108 -49.50 -26.92 -21.11
C LEU A 108 -49.54 -25.49 -21.69
N LEU A 109 -50.72 -25.04 -22.13
CA LEU A 109 -50.86 -23.71 -22.71
C LEU A 109 -50.75 -22.62 -21.63
N SER A 110 -51.29 -22.86 -20.46
CA SER A 110 -51.16 -21.99 -19.29
C SER A 110 -49.70 -21.87 -18.84
N PHE A 111 -48.99 -22.99 -18.70
CA PHE A 111 -47.57 -23.02 -18.38
C PHE A 111 -46.71 -22.29 -19.43
N PHE A 112 -47.02 -22.49 -20.71
CA PHE A 112 -46.30 -21.81 -21.79
C PHE A 112 -46.47 -20.30 -21.73
N LEU A 113 -47.69 -19.79 -21.55
CA LEU A 113 -48.00 -18.37 -21.48
C LEU A 113 -47.47 -17.68 -20.19
N THR A 114 -47.52 -18.36 -19.07
CA THR A 114 -47.12 -17.78 -17.79
C THR A 114 -45.64 -17.89 -17.47
N SER A 115 -44.94 -18.89 -18.00
CA SER A 115 -43.53 -19.14 -17.66
C SER A 115 -42.59 -18.98 -18.87
N ILE A 116 -42.92 -19.52 -20.04
CA ILE A 116 -42.01 -19.54 -21.19
C ILE A 116 -42.04 -18.21 -21.95
N VAL A 117 -43.20 -17.62 -22.17
CA VAL A 117 -43.29 -16.33 -22.89
C VAL A 117 -42.57 -15.18 -22.14
N PRO A 118 -42.75 -15.00 -20.83
CA PRO A 118 -41.99 -14.00 -20.08
C PRO A 118 -40.49 -14.27 -20.09
N LEU A 119 -40.06 -15.53 -20.02
CA LEU A 119 -38.64 -15.91 -20.08
C LEU A 119 -38.04 -15.57 -21.46
N LEU A 120 -38.75 -15.86 -22.55
CA LEU A 120 -38.31 -15.53 -23.90
C LEU A 120 -38.26 -14.03 -24.13
N LEU A 121 -39.22 -13.26 -23.62
CA LEU A 121 -39.23 -11.80 -23.63
C LEU A 121 -38.05 -11.25 -22.84
N PHE A 122 -37.76 -11.82 -21.66
CA PHE A 122 -36.61 -11.41 -20.85
C PHE A 122 -35.29 -11.70 -21.55
N LEU A 123 -35.14 -12.85 -22.20
CA LEU A 123 -33.95 -13.19 -22.99
C LEU A 123 -33.79 -12.29 -24.23
N ALA A 124 -34.91 -11.99 -24.93
CA ALA A 124 -34.90 -11.09 -26.08
C ALA A 124 -34.53 -9.65 -25.67
N LEU A 125 -35.12 -9.16 -24.56
CA LEU A 125 -34.84 -7.84 -24.02
C LEU A 125 -33.39 -7.76 -23.50
N GLY A 126 -32.92 -8.79 -22.81
CA GLY A 126 -31.53 -8.91 -22.34
C GLY A 126 -30.53 -8.86 -23.50
N ARG A 127 -30.86 -9.54 -24.61
CA ARG A 127 -30.05 -9.53 -25.83
C ARG A 127 -30.09 -8.17 -26.55
N TYR A 128 -31.25 -7.51 -26.59
CA TYR A 128 -31.41 -6.18 -27.16
C TYR A 128 -30.69 -5.10 -26.36
N VAL A 129 -30.86 -5.10 -25.04
CA VAL A 129 -30.19 -4.18 -24.11
C VAL A 129 -28.68 -4.46 -24.09
N GLY A 130 -28.28 -5.72 -24.07
CA GLY A 130 -26.88 -6.13 -24.16
C GLY A 130 -26.22 -5.65 -25.45
N LYS A 131 -26.89 -5.79 -26.61
CA LYS A 131 -26.39 -5.29 -27.90
C LYS A 131 -26.27 -3.76 -27.92
N LYS A 132 -27.23 -3.04 -27.36
CA LYS A 132 -27.23 -1.57 -27.30
C LYS A 132 -26.19 -1.03 -26.28
N LEU A 133 -25.96 -1.73 -25.16
CA LEU A 133 -24.90 -1.42 -24.22
C LEU A 133 -23.51 -1.67 -24.81
N VAL A 134 -23.34 -2.73 -25.58
CA VAL A 134 -22.09 -3.02 -26.32
C VAL A 134 -21.82 -2.00 -27.42
N GLU A 135 -22.83 -1.54 -28.13
CA GLU A 135 -22.71 -0.48 -29.17
C GLU A 135 -22.43 0.91 -28.57
N GLN A 136 -23.01 1.25 -27.41
CA GLN A 136 -22.73 2.52 -26.68
C GLN A 136 -21.40 2.50 -25.90
N ALA A 137 -20.89 1.34 -25.53
CA ALA A 137 -19.61 1.18 -24.84
C ALA A 137 -18.41 1.10 -25.80
N GLY A 138 -18.59 1.43 -27.08
CA GLY A 138 -17.50 1.36 -28.06
C GLY A 138 -17.04 -0.09 -28.23
N GLY A 139 -17.65 -0.82 -29.13
CA GLY A 139 -17.57 -2.28 -29.33
C GLY A 139 -16.20 -2.93 -29.59
N LYS A 140 -15.15 -2.48 -28.88
CA LYS A 140 -13.81 -3.11 -28.87
C LYS A 140 -13.33 -3.52 -27.47
N ASN A 141 -14.01 -3.12 -26.38
CA ASN A 141 -13.49 -3.34 -25.03
C ASN A 141 -14.12 -4.50 -24.23
N ALA A 142 -15.21 -5.10 -24.72
CA ALA A 142 -15.86 -6.21 -23.98
C ALA A 142 -15.13 -7.56 -24.10
N MET A 143 -14.16 -7.72 -25.02
CA MET A 143 -13.24 -8.86 -25.08
C MET A 143 -11.83 -8.53 -24.54
N ALA A 144 -11.65 -7.37 -23.93
CA ALA A 144 -10.36 -6.93 -23.38
C ALA A 144 -10.17 -7.30 -21.90
N PHE A 145 -11.04 -8.11 -21.32
CA PHE A 145 -10.80 -8.72 -20.02
C PHE A 145 -9.64 -9.71 -20.16
N GLY A 146 -8.44 -9.27 -19.78
CA GLY A 146 -7.22 -10.07 -19.85
C GLY A 146 -6.10 -9.46 -20.70
N LYS A 147 -6.32 -8.32 -21.38
CA LYS A 147 -5.22 -7.60 -22.01
C LYS A 147 -4.40 -6.85 -20.97
N SER A 148 -3.11 -7.02 -21.02
CA SER A 148 -2.15 -6.31 -20.18
C SER A 148 -2.24 -4.79 -20.44
N ASN A 149 -2.30 -4.01 -19.35
CA ASN A 149 -2.15 -2.55 -19.39
C ASN A 149 -0.66 -2.14 -19.35
N ALA A 150 0.26 -3.04 -19.68
CA ALA A 150 1.67 -2.73 -19.71
C ALA A 150 1.92 -1.50 -20.60
N LYS A 151 2.51 -0.49 -20.00
CA LYS A 151 2.88 0.73 -20.70
C LYS A 151 4.10 0.45 -21.55
N VAL A 152 3.94 0.48 -22.87
CA VAL A 152 5.08 0.41 -23.78
C VAL A 152 5.67 1.81 -23.90
N TYR A 153 6.80 2.01 -23.28
CA TYR A 153 7.61 3.19 -23.53
C TYR A 153 8.41 2.95 -24.81
N VAL A 154 7.80 3.24 -25.95
CA VAL A 154 8.54 3.28 -27.21
C VAL A 154 9.50 4.47 -27.13
N GLN A 155 10.75 4.27 -27.55
CA GLN A 155 11.76 5.30 -27.67
C GLN A 155 11.17 6.67 -28.02
N SER A 156 11.09 7.54 -27.03
CA SER A 156 11.14 8.97 -27.32
C SER A 156 12.60 9.37 -27.22
N THR A 157 13.02 10.33 -28.02
CA THR A 157 14.36 10.96 -28.03
C THR A 157 14.79 11.56 -26.69
N ALA A 158 14.06 11.33 -25.61
CA ALA A 158 14.32 11.71 -24.21
C ALA A 158 14.27 10.48 -23.28
N GLY A 159 14.94 9.39 -23.64
CA GLY A 159 15.09 8.21 -22.77
C GLY A 159 15.94 8.52 -21.53
N ILE A 160 15.68 7.82 -20.44
CA ILE A 160 16.55 7.84 -19.26
C ILE A 160 17.76 6.97 -19.60
N HIS A 161 18.96 7.51 -19.37
CA HIS A 161 20.24 6.85 -19.58
C HIS A 161 20.98 6.63 -18.26
N PHE A 162 22.05 5.83 -18.25
CA PHE A 162 22.89 5.64 -17.05
C PHE A 162 23.49 6.95 -16.53
N SER A 163 23.69 7.94 -17.39
CA SER A 163 24.12 9.29 -17.01
C SER A 163 23.11 10.04 -16.14
N ASP A 164 21.83 9.67 -16.20
CA ASP A 164 20.76 10.27 -15.40
C ASP A 164 20.57 9.58 -14.06
N VAL A 165 21.21 8.42 -13.87
CA VAL A 165 21.22 7.64 -12.64
C VAL A 165 22.56 7.88 -11.94
N ALA A 166 22.55 8.65 -10.86
CA ALA A 166 23.73 8.90 -10.05
C ALA A 166 23.86 7.83 -8.96
N GLY A 167 25.10 7.52 -8.56
CA GLY A 167 25.39 6.40 -7.66
C GLY A 167 25.18 5.05 -8.32
N GLU A 168 25.19 3.97 -7.53
CA GLU A 168 24.89 2.59 -7.97
C GLU A 168 25.86 2.09 -9.06
N ASP A 169 27.13 2.42 -8.93
CA ASP A 169 28.11 2.17 -10.00
C ASP A 169 28.31 0.65 -10.24
N GLU A 170 28.32 -0.18 -9.20
CA GLU A 170 28.39 -1.64 -9.30
C GLU A 170 27.14 -2.24 -9.97
N ALA A 171 25.97 -1.72 -9.64
CA ALA A 171 24.73 -2.15 -10.28
C ALA A 171 24.71 -1.75 -11.76
N LYS A 172 25.18 -0.55 -12.12
CA LYS A 172 25.32 -0.09 -13.50
C LYS A 172 26.31 -0.94 -14.29
N GLU A 173 27.49 -1.25 -13.72
CA GLU A 173 28.49 -2.11 -14.35
C GLU A 173 27.91 -3.49 -14.66
N SER A 174 27.23 -4.08 -13.66
CA SER A 174 26.55 -5.37 -13.82
C SER A 174 25.47 -5.35 -14.90
N LEU A 175 24.77 -4.24 -15.07
CA LEU A 175 23.70 -4.06 -16.06
C LEU A 175 24.23 -3.61 -17.44
N ALA A 176 25.41 -3.00 -17.51
CA ALA A 176 26.06 -2.63 -18.78
C ALA A 176 26.39 -3.86 -19.65
N GLU A 177 26.71 -4.99 -19.01
CA GLU A 177 26.88 -6.27 -19.73
C GLU A 177 25.62 -6.68 -20.50
N ILE A 178 24.44 -6.37 -19.95
CA ILE A 178 23.15 -6.69 -20.58
C ILE A 178 22.89 -5.78 -21.75
N VAL A 179 23.22 -4.50 -21.61
CA VAL A 179 23.16 -3.54 -22.71
C VAL A 179 24.06 -3.99 -23.86
N ASP A 180 25.29 -4.39 -23.57
CA ASP A 180 26.24 -4.90 -24.56
C ASP A 180 25.69 -6.17 -25.25
N TYR A 181 25.14 -7.11 -24.48
CA TYR A 181 24.50 -8.31 -25.02
C TYR A 181 23.31 -8.01 -25.93
N LEU A 182 22.44 -7.06 -25.55
CA LEU A 182 21.28 -6.69 -26.38
C LEU A 182 21.69 -6.03 -27.70
N HIS A 183 22.86 -5.37 -27.73
CA HIS A 183 23.45 -4.81 -28.94
C HIS A 183 24.15 -5.86 -29.83
N ASP A 184 24.96 -6.73 -29.21
CA ASP A 184 25.71 -7.76 -29.95
C ASP A 184 25.68 -9.13 -29.23
N PRO A 185 24.58 -9.89 -29.40
CA PRO A 185 24.43 -11.21 -28.79
C PRO A 185 25.49 -12.22 -29.26
N LYS A 186 26.03 -12.03 -30.50
CA LYS A 186 27.00 -12.98 -31.08
C LYS A 186 28.31 -12.99 -30.33
N LYS A 187 28.77 -11.85 -29.85
CA LYS A 187 30.00 -11.73 -29.04
C LYS A 187 30.02 -12.69 -27.85
N TYR A 188 28.88 -12.98 -27.26
CA TYR A 188 28.73 -13.85 -26.10
C TYR A 188 28.53 -15.31 -26.51
N THR A 189 27.74 -15.57 -27.55
CA THR A 189 27.51 -16.94 -28.03
C THR A 189 28.72 -17.56 -28.66
N ASP A 190 29.60 -16.79 -29.30
CA ASP A 190 30.82 -17.26 -29.94
C ASP A 190 31.86 -17.81 -28.94
N VAL A 191 31.83 -17.30 -27.69
CA VAL A 191 32.66 -17.84 -26.60
C VAL A 191 31.93 -18.88 -25.75
N GLY A 192 30.68 -19.23 -26.11
CA GLY A 192 29.85 -20.20 -25.38
C GLY A 192 29.25 -19.69 -24.10
N ALA A 193 29.24 -18.35 -23.89
CA ALA A 193 28.57 -17.74 -22.75
C ALA A 193 27.04 -17.73 -22.92
N SER A 194 26.32 -18.14 -21.87
CA SER A 194 24.86 -18.03 -21.80
C SER A 194 24.48 -16.85 -20.90
N MET A 195 23.73 -15.91 -21.48
CA MET A 195 23.23 -14.78 -20.69
C MET A 195 22.02 -15.20 -19.81
N PRO A 196 21.89 -14.60 -18.63
CA PRO A 196 20.74 -14.85 -17.77
C PRO A 196 19.44 -14.46 -18.47
N LYS A 197 18.39 -15.27 -18.33
CA LYS A 197 17.06 -14.94 -18.88
C LYS A 197 16.37 -13.83 -18.12
N GLY A 198 16.62 -13.78 -16.81
CA GLY A 198 16.02 -12.82 -15.92
C GLY A 198 16.99 -12.30 -14.87
N ILE A 199 16.81 -11.04 -14.51
CA ILE A 199 17.61 -10.33 -13.52
C ILE A 199 16.67 -9.78 -12.46
N LEU A 200 17.06 -9.99 -11.21
CA LEU A 200 16.32 -9.51 -10.06
C LEU A 200 17.09 -8.34 -9.40
N LEU A 201 16.52 -7.13 -9.49
CA LEU A 201 16.99 -5.97 -8.77
C LEU A 201 16.47 -6.04 -7.32
N VAL A 202 17.38 -6.10 -6.36
CA VAL A 202 17.04 -6.25 -4.94
C VAL A 202 17.59 -5.09 -4.12
N GLY A 203 16.82 -4.55 -3.18
CA GLY A 203 17.29 -3.47 -2.33
C GLY A 203 16.18 -2.70 -1.64
N PRO A 204 16.53 -1.73 -0.78
CA PRO A 204 15.56 -0.92 -0.05
C PRO A 204 14.62 -0.14 -0.98
N PRO A 205 13.44 0.29 -0.49
CA PRO A 205 12.58 1.18 -1.26
C PRO A 205 13.27 2.53 -1.50
N GLY A 206 12.96 3.17 -2.65
CA GLY A 206 13.50 4.49 -2.97
C GLY A 206 14.93 4.52 -3.53
N THR A 207 15.62 3.38 -3.69
CA THR A 207 16.99 3.32 -4.23
C THR A 207 17.07 3.48 -5.75
N GLY A 208 15.94 3.58 -6.46
CA GLY A 208 15.94 3.85 -7.91
C GLY A 208 15.88 2.61 -8.81
N LYS A 209 15.51 1.42 -8.30
CA LYS A 209 15.42 0.16 -9.08
C LYS A 209 14.63 0.31 -10.39
N THR A 210 13.46 0.93 -10.32
CA THR A 210 12.61 1.19 -11.51
C THR A 210 13.27 2.18 -12.48
N MET A 211 13.99 3.18 -11.96
CA MET A 211 14.72 4.15 -12.80
C MET A 211 15.91 3.49 -13.49
N LEU A 212 16.64 2.62 -12.76
CA LEU A 212 17.76 1.86 -13.30
C LEU A 212 17.31 0.90 -14.41
N ALA A 213 16.18 0.19 -14.23
CA ALA A 213 15.60 -0.65 -15.27
C ALA A 213 15.24 0.13 -16.55
N LYS A 214 14.71 1.35 -16.41
CA LYS A 214 14.43 2.25 -17.54
C LYS A 214 15.72 2.72 -18.21
N ALA A 215 16.77 2.99 -17.42
CA ALA A 215 18.06 3.42 -17.96
C ALA A 215 18.72 2.30 -18.78
N VAL A 216 18.61 1.05 -18.36
CA VAL A 216 19.08 -0.10 -19.16
C VAL A 216 18.39 -0.13 -20.53
N ALA A 217 17.07 0.06 -20.57
CA ALA A 217 16.33 0.06 -21.82
C ALA A 217 16.67 1.27 -22.71
N GLY A 218 16.86 2.45 -22.11
CA GLY A 218 17.31 3.66 -22.81
C GLY A 218 18.70 3.50 -23.41
N GLU A 219 19.62 2.94 -22.63
CA GLU A 219 21.00 2.69 -23.06
C GLU A 219 21.06 1.62 -24.17
N ALA A 220 20.30 0.52 -24.02
CA ALA A 220 20.17 -0.52 -25.03
C ALA A 220 19.34 -0.10 -26.27
N ASN A 221 18.66 1.02 -26.20
CA ASN A 221 17.80 1.52 -27.28
C ASN A 221 16.72 0.52 -27.72
N VAL A 222 16.09 -0.16 -26.77
CA VAL A 222 15.08 -1.20 -26.99
C VAL A 222 13.73 -0.82 -26.34
N PRO A 223 12.59 -1.36 -26.84
CA PRO A 223 11.29 -1.18 -26.21
C PRO A 223 11.28 -1.65 -24.74
N PHE A 224 10.58 -0.89 -23.90
CA PHE A 224 10.47 -1.17 -22.47
C PHE A 224 9.00 -1.40 -22.08
N PHE A 225 8.69 -2.60 -21.60
CA PHE A 225 7.39 -2.96 -21.06
C PHE A 225 7.46 -2.91 -19.55
N SER A 226 6.66 -2.09 -18.90
CA SER A 226 6.65 -1.98 -17.44
C SER A 226 5.27 -2.32 -16.89
N ILE A 227 5.27 -3.18 -15.87
CA ILE A 227 4.07 -3.57 -15.13
C ILE A 227 4.42 -3.74 -13.65
N SER A 228 3.46 -3.43 -12.76
CA SER A 228 3.60 -3.78 -11.34
C SER A 228 3.09 -5.21 -11.09
N GLY A 229 3.77 -5.98 -10.24
CA GLY A 229 3.31 -7.28 -9.79
C GLY A 229 1.90 -7.25 -9.20
N SER A 230 1.52 -6.14 -8.56
CA SER A 230 0.17 -5.93 -8.05
C SER A 230 -0.91 -5.85 -9.14
N GLU A 231 -0.58 -5.43 -10.38
CA GLU A 231 -1.51 -5.39 -11.49
C GLU A 231 -1.90 -6.79 -12.03
N PHE A 232 -1.15 -7.82 -11.66
CA PHE A 232 -1.51 -9.21 -11.97
C PHE A 232 -2.46 -9.83 -10.94
N VAL A 233 -2.59 -9.23 -9.75
CA VAL A 233 -3.48 -9.73 -8.70
C VAL A 233 -4.90 -9.25 -8.99
N GLU A 234 -5.78 -10.18 -9.36
CA GLU A 234 -7.16 -9.90 -9.76
C GLU A 234 -8.16 -10.64 -8.87
N MET A 235 -9.41 -10.20 -8.86
CA MET A 235 -10.47 -10.85 -8.10
C MET A 235 -10.97 -12.15 -8.76
N PHE A 236 -10.74 -12.33 -10.07
CA PHE A 236 -11.23 -13.48 -10.82
C PHE A 236 -10.07 -14.42 -11.18
N VAL A 237 -10.22 -15.68 -10.80
CA VAL A 237 -9.22 -16.72 -11.07
C VAL A 237 -8.91 -16.85 -12.56
N GLY A 238 -7.62 -16.83 -12.90
CA GLY A 238 -7.11 -16.96 -14.27
C GLY A 238 -6.94 -15.66 -15.04
N MET A 239 -7.40 -14.51 -14.52
CA MET A 239 -7.19 -13.22 -15.19
C MET A 239 -5.74 -12.76 -15.12
N GLY A 240 -5.07 -12.93 -13.97
CA GLY A 240 -3.66 -12.64 -13.81
C GLY A 240 -2.79 -13.46 -14.78
N ALA A 241 -3.04 -14.76 -14.85
CA ALA A 241 -2.37 -15.64 -15.81
C ALA A 241 -2.59 -15.23 -17.28
N SER A 242 -3.79 -14.74 -17.61
CA SER A 242 -4.07 -14.21 -18.96
C SER A 242 -3.28 -12.94 -19.27
N LYS A 243 -3.15 -12.02 -18.29
CA LYS A 243 -2.33 -10.81 -18.42
C LYS A 243 -0.85 -11.14 -18.62
N VAL A 244 -0.33 -12.14 -17.88
CA VAL A 244 1.04 -12.61 -18.08
C VAL A 244 1.24 -13.08 -19.52
N ARG A 245 0.37 -13.96 -20.03
CA ARG A 245 0.47 -14.44 -21.42
C ARG A 245 0.41 -13.32 -22.45
N ASP A 246 -0.49 -12.35 -22.26
CA ASP A 246 -0.63 -11.21 -23.16
C ASP A 246 0.63 -10.34 -23.16
N LEU A 247 1.19 -10.03 -21.99
CA LEU A 247 2.44 -9.27 -21.84
C LEU A 247 3.60 -9.95 -22.59
N PHE A 248 3.79 -11.26 -22.35
CA PHE A 248 4.89 -12.00 -23.00
C PHE A 248 4.67 -12.21 -24.50
N SER A 249 3.43 -12.32 -24.96
CA SER A 249 3.09 -12.32 -26.39
C SER A 249 3.49 -10.99 -27.07
N GLN A 250 3.14 -9.86 -26.45
CA GLN A 250 3.51 -8.52 -26.94
C GLN A 250 5.03 -8.32 -26.92
N ALA A 251 5.72 -8.81 -25.88
CA ALA A 251 7.17 -8.72 -25.80
C ALA A 251 7.86 -9.52 -26.90
N LYS A 252 7.39 -10.73 -27.19
CA LYS A 252 7.90 -11.57 -28.30
C LYS A 252 7.74 -10.90 -29.67
N GLU A 253 6.62 -10.20 -29.88
CA GLU A 253 6.37 -9.45 -31.13
C GLU A 253 7.29 -8.23 -31.31
N LYS A 254 7.79 -7.69 -30.18
CA LYS A 254 8.59 -6.45 -30.13
C LYS A 254 10.08 -6.70 -29.81
N ALA A 255 10.52 -7.94 -29.85
CA ALA A 255 11.92 -8.28 -29.58
C ALA A 255 12.88 -7.64 -30.63
N PRO A 256 14.09 -7.16 -30.24
CA PRO A 256 14.60 -7.18 -28.86
C PRO A 256 13.92 -6.15 -27.95
N CYS A 257 13.63 -6.56 -26.70
CA CYS A 257 12.94 -5.68 -25.73
C CYS A 257 13.26 -6.09 -24.28
N ILE A 258 12.91 -5.20 -23.34
CA ILE A 258 12.99 -5.45 -21.91
C ILE A 258 11.57 -5.49 -21.33
N VAL A 259 11.28 -6.54 -20.55
CA VAL A 259 10.08 -6.66 -19.71
C VAL A 259 10.48 -6.39 -18.27
N PHE A 260 9.92 -5.39 -17.65
CA PHE A 260 10.16 -5.03 -16.27
C PHE A 260 8.93 -5.29 -15.41
N ILE A 261 9.11 -6.07 -14.35
CA ILE A 261 8.07 -6.39 -13.36
C ILE A 261 8.48 -5.77 -12.04
N ASP A 262 7.83 -4.68 -11.65
CA ASP A 262 8.06 -4.06 -10.35
C ASP A 262 7.28 -4.80 -9.25
N GLU A 263 7.79 -4.79 -8.02
CA GLU A 263 7.14 -5.44 -6.87
C GLU A 263 6.77 -6.92 -7.15
N ILE A 264 7.71 -7.69 -7.70
CA ILE A 264 7.48 -9.10 -8.06
C ILE A 264 7.00 -9.96 -6.89
N ASP A 265 7.32 -9.57 -5.66
CA ASP A 265 6.86 -10.21 -4.43
C ASP A 265 5.34 -10.17 -4.24
N ALA A 266 4.61 -9.29 -4.93
CA ALA A 266 3.14 -9.29 -4.92
C ALA A 266 2.55 -10.61 -5.46
N ILE A 267 3.20 -11.23 -6.45
CA ILE A 267 2.78 -12.51 -7.05
C ILE A 267 3.70 -13.68 -6.68
N GLY A 268 4.95 -13.39 -6.37
CA GLY A 268 6.02 -14.38 -6.18
C GLY A 268 6.24 -14.81 -4.73
N LYS A 269 5.33 -14.56 -3.78
CA LYS A 269 5.51 -14.88 -2.37
C LYS A 269 5.51 -16.39 -2.11
N LYS A 270 6.39 -16.85 -1.19
CA LYS A 270 6.43 -18.23 -0.68
C LYS A 270 5.07 -18.71 -0.21
N ARG A 271 4.82 -19.99 -0.35
CA ARG A 271 3.61 -20.67 0.14
C ARG A 271 3.66 -20.75 1.66
N ASP A 272 2.88 -19.90 2.32
CA ASP A 272 2.56 -20.09 3.74
C ASP A 272 1.42 -21.12 3.79
N GLY A 273 1.65 -22.26 4.44
CA GLY A 273 0.73 -23.42 4.46
C GLY A 273 -0.68 -23.20 5.05
N GLN A 274 -1.21 -21.99 5.01
CA GLN A 274 -2.59 -21.68 5.39
C GLN A 274 -3.54 -21.96 4.23
N PHE A 275 -4.43 -22.88 4.45
CA PHE A 275 -5.56 -23.22 3.57
C PHE A 275 -6.48 -22.00 3.39
N GLY A 276 -6.59 -21.51 2.15
CA GLY A 276 -7.66 -20.62 1.71
C GLY A 276 -7.20 -19.26 1.15
N GLY A 277 -7.32 -19.06 -0.16
CA GLY A 277 -7.38 -17.75 -0.79
C GLY A 277 -6.26 -17.35 -1.75
N ASN A 278 -5.30 -18.23 -2.08
CA ASN A 278 -4.15 -17.86 -2.92
C ASN A 278 -4.14 -18.51 -4.33
N ASP A 279 -5.20 -19.18 -4.73
CA ASP A 279 -5.24 -19.94 -6.00
C ASP A 279 -4.94 -19.06 -7.22
N GLU A 280 -5.39 -17.81 -7.23
CA GLU A 280 -5.19 -16.88 -8.34
C GLU A 280 -3.73 -16.43 -8.43
N ARG A 281 -3.09 -16.08 -7.30
CA ARG A 281 -1.67 -15.70 -7.27
C ARG A 281 -0.77 -16.87 -7.67
N GLU A 282 -1.07 -18.06 -7.18
CA GLU A 282 -0.32 -19.27 -7.52
C GLU A 282 -0.45 -19.61 -9.01
N GLN A 283 -1.65 -19.48 -9.58
CA GLN A 283 -1.88 -19.69 -10.99
C GLN A 283 -1.12 -18.65 -11.84
N THR A 284 -1.11 -17.40 -11.41
CA THR A 284 -0.37 -16.32 -12.08
C THR A 284 1.14 -16.55 -12.01
N LEU A 285 1.65 -16.94 -10.82
CA LEU A 285 3.06 -17.30 -10.66
C LEU A 285 3.46 -18.46 -11.55
N ASN A 286 2.67 -19.55 -11.56
CA ASN A 286 2.94 -20.71 -12.41
C ASN A 286 2.92 -20.34 -13.90
N GLN A 287 2.03 -19.43 -14.33
CA GLN A 287 2.04 -18.94 -15.70
C GLN A 287 3.30 -18.13 -16.00
N LEU A 288 3.74 -17.25 -15.08
CA LEU A 288 4.99 -16.49 -15.24
C LEU A 288 6.18 -17.43 -15.39
N LEU A 289 6.29 -18.44 -14.52
CA LEU A 289 7.34 -19.45 -14.60
C LEU A 289 7.30 -20.20 -15.93
N THR A 290 6.11 -20.56 -16.42
CA THR A 290 5.93 -21.24 -17.71
C THR A 290 6.38 -20.36 -18.88
N GLU A 291 6.04 -19.06 -18.88
CA GLU A 291 6.49 -18.14 -19.91
C GLU A 291 8.02 -17.96 -19.88
N MET A 292 8.63 -17.87 -18.68
CA MET A 292 10.09 -17.78 -18.54
C MET A 292 10.80 -19.04 -19.01
N ASP A 293 10.27 -20.21 -18.68
CA ASP A 293 10.84 -21.50 -19.10
C ASP A 293 10.71 -21.70 -20.63
N GLY A 294 9.60 -21.21 -21.21
CA GLY A 294 9.32 -21.27 -22.66
C GLY A 294 10.18 -20.36 -23.55
N PHE A 295 11.08 -19.55 -22.97
CA PHE A 295 12.10 -18.84 -23.72
C PHE A 295 13.29 -19.78 -24.03
N GLU A 296 13.17 -20.57 -25.09
CA GLU A 296 14.32 -21.26 -25.67
C GLU A 296 15.21 -20.23 -26.35
N GLY A 297 16.44 -20.13 -25.89
CA GLY A 297 17.57 -19.30 -26.29
C GLY A 297 17.34 -18.24 -27.38
N ASN A 298 17.77 -17.01 -27.13
CA ASN A 298 17.96 -15.91 -28.08
C ASN A 298 16.73 -15.21 -28.70
N ASN A 299 15.56 -15.25 -28.09
CA ASN A 299 14.43 -14.47 -28.62
C ASN A 299 14.55 -12.94 -28.38
N GLY A 300 15.67 -12.44 -27.83
CA GLY A 300 15.90 -11.00 -27.63
C GLY A 300 15.00 -10.36 -26.56
N VAL A 301 14.29 -11.14 -25.76
CA VAL A 301 13.50 -10.63 -24.63
C VAL A 301 14.27 -10.81 -23.33
N MET A 302 14.59 -9.72 -22.65
CA MET A 302 15.21 -9.71 -21.33
C MET A 302 14.18 -9.39 -20.27
N ILE A 303 14.15 -10.16 -19.19
CA ILE A 303 13.22 -9.94 -18.07
C ILE A 303 13.99 -9.31 -16.92
N LEU A 304 13.55 -8.12 -16.48
CA LEU A 304 14.01 -7.48 -15.25
C LEU A 304 12.86 -7.52 -14.23
N ALA A 305 13.17 -7.83 -12.99
CA ALA A 305 12.19 -7.68 -11.91
C ALA A 305 12.80 -6.92 -10.74
N ALA A 306 11.97 -6.26 -9.94
CA ALA A 306 12.41 -5.57 -8.74
C ALA A 306 11.62 -6.04 -7.52
N THR A 307 12.31 -6.13 -6.38
CA THR A 307 11.70 -6.40 -5.08
C THR A 307 12.46 -5.74 -3.94
N ASN A 308 11.72 -5.38 -2.90
CA ASN A 308 12.30 -4.95 -1.62
C ASN A 308 12.40 -6.13 -0.62
N ARG A 309 11.87 -7.32 -0.98
CA ARG A 309 11.75 -8.50 -0.11
C ARG A 309 12.22 -9.78 -0.81
N PRO A 310 13.50 -9.89 -1.16
CA PRO A 310 14.00 -11.06 -1.88
C PRO A 310 13.79 -12.37 -1.12
N GLU A 311 13.81 -12.34 0.21
CA GLU A 311 13.60 -13.49 1.09
C GLU A 311 12.15 -14.00 1.08
N SER A 312 11.18 -13.17 0.71
CA SER A 312 9.77 -13.56 0.60
C SER A 312 9.45 -14.32 -0.68
N LEU A 313 10.35 -14.28 -1.67
CA LEU A 313 10.13 -14.87 -2.98
C LEU A 313 10.14 -16.41 -2.94
N ASP A 314 9.27 -17.00 -3.75
CA ASP A 314 9.29 -18.46 -3.98
C ASP A 314 10.63 -18.86 -4.61
N PRO A 315 11.32 -19.87 -4.05
CA PRO A 315 12.60 -20.35 -4.59
C PRO A 315 12.53 -20.76 -6.06
N ALA A 316 11.36 -21.11 -6.57
CA ALA A 316 11.17 -21.41 -7.99
C ALA A 316 11.49 -20.25 -8.92
N LEU A 317 11.27 -19.00 -8.49
CA LEU A 317 11.61 -17.80 -9.27
C LEU A 317 13.12 -17.59 -9.43
N THR A 318 13.90 -18.00 -8.44
CA THR A 318 15.36 -17.76 -8.39
C THR A 318 16.19 -18.96 -8.82
N ARG A 319 15.58 -19.97 -9.44
CA ARG A 319 16.29 -21.11 -10.02
C ARG A 319 17.00 -20.72 -11.31
N PRO A 320 18.14 -21.39 -11.65
CA PRO A 320 18.81 -21.20 -12.92
C PRO A 320 17.86 -21.30 -14.12
N GLY A 321 18.01 -20.37 -15.07
CA GLY A 321 17.14 -20.24 -16.24
C GLY A 321 15.90 -19.36 -16.02
N ARG A 322 15.76 -18.72 -14.86
CA ARG A 322 14.71 -17.73 -14.51
C ARG A 322 15.35 -16.44 -14.04
N PHE A 323 15.12 -15.99 -12.78
CA PHE A 323 15.86 -14.88 -12.19
C PHE A 323 17.14 -15.39 -11.53
N ASP A 324 18.08 -15.77 -12.35
CA ASP A 324 19.34 -16.41 -11.94
C ASP A 324 20.45 -15.41 -11.61
N ARG A 325 20.30 -14.14 -12.04
CA ARG A 325 21.21 -13.07 -11.66
C ARG A 325 20.52 -12.10 -10.70
N ARG A 326 21.14 -11.86 -9.56
CA ARG A 326 20.68 -10.83 -8.59
C ARG A 326 21.63 -9.65 -8.65
N VAL A 327 21.06 -8.46 -8.76
CA VAL A 327 21.79 -7.19 -8.75
C VAL A 327 21.32 -6.42 -7.52
N PRO A 328 22.15 -6.25 -6.49
CA PRO A 328 21.84 -5.41 -5.35
C PRO A 328 21.82 -3.96 -5.79
N VAL A 329 20.81 -3.21 -5.32
CA VAL A 329 20.66 -1.76 -5.48
C VAL A 329 20.49 -1.22 -4.08
N GLU A 330 21.60 -0.86 -3.45
CA GLU A 330 21.69 -0.54 -2.03
C GLU A 330 21.41 0.95 -1.76
N LEU A 331 21.45 1.36 -0.50
CA LEU A 331 21.43 2.79 -0.19
C LEU A 331 22.72 3.43 -0.68
N PRO A 332 22.68 4.65 -1.25
CA PRO A 332 23.85 5.28 -1.83
C PRO A 332 24.90 5.61 -0.74
N ASP A 333 26.15 5.37 -1.07
CA ASP A 333 27.31 5.84 -0.30
C ASP A 333 27.42 7.36 -0.30
N LEU A 334 28.37 7.94 0.42
CA LEU A 334 28.54 9.39 0.51
C LEU A 334 28.73 10.04 -0.87
N LYS A 335 29.53 9.42 -1.74
CA LYS A 335 29.77 9.91 -3.11
C LYS A 335 28.51 9.81 -3.96
N GLY A 336 27.80 8.69 -3.84
CA GLY A 336 26.51 8.45 -4.50
C GLY A 336 25.46 9.47 -4.05
N ARG A 337 25.34 9.74 -2.74
CA ARG A 337 24.43 10.76 -2.22
C ARG A 337 24.74 12.14 -2.77
N GLU A 338 26.02 12.54 -2.75
CA GLU A 338 26.44 13.81 -3.33
C GLU A 338 26.11 13.90 -4.83
N ALA A 339 26.39 12.83 -5.60
CA ALA A 339 26.10 12.78 -7.02
C ALA A 339 24.58 12.86 -7.29
N ILE A 340 23.75 12.15 -6.50
CA ILE A 340 22.28 12.20 -6.60
C ILE A 340 21.76 13.62 -6.32
N LEU A 341 22.23 14.25 -5.22
CA LEU A 341 21.87 15.63 -4.90
C LEU A 341 22.19 16.58 -6.04
N ARG A 342 23.40 16.48 -6.62
CA ARG A 342 23.83 17.30 -7.77
C ARG A 342 22.96 17.08 -9.02
N VAL A 343 22.56 15.83 -9.32
CA VAL A 343 21.68 15.52 -10.45
C VAL A 343 20.30 16.17 -10.27
N HIS A 344 19.72 16.08 -9.07
CA HIS A 344 18.43 16.71 -8.80
C HIS A 344 18.52 18.23 -8.72
N ALA A 345 19.64 18.77 -8.22
CA ALA A 345 19.90 20.20 -8.14
C ALA A 345 20.00 20.89 -9.52
N ARG A 346 20.37 20.18 -10.59
CA ARG A 346 20.38 20.73 -11.97
C ARG A 346 19.01 21.24 -12.43
N LYS A 347 17.93 20.80 -11.81
CA LYS A 347 16.55 21.17 -12.16
C LYS A 347 16.06 22.43 -11.47
N ILE A 348 16.81 22.94 -10.49
CA ILE A 348 16.45 24.08 -9.66
C ILE A 348 17.59 25.12 -9.66
N ARG A 349 17.30 26.32 -9.12
CA ARG A 349 18.33 27.35 -8.95
C ARG A 349 18.91 27.21 -7.54
N VAL A 350 20.17 26.82 -7.47
CA VAL A 350 20.93 26.67 -6.23
C VAL A 350 21.94 27.83 -6.11
N GLY A 351 22.16 28.34 -4.92
CA GLY A 351 23.19 29.34 -4.61
C GLY A 351 24.59 28.74 -4.70
N ASP A 352 25.58 29.62 -4.91
CA ASP A 352 26.99 29.21 -5.00
C ASP A 352 27.59 28.80 -3.63
N ASP A 353 26.87 29.08 -2.55
CA ASP A 353 27.23 28.81 -1.15
C ASP A 353 26.94 27.37 -0.71
N VAL A 354 26.28 26.54 -1.54
CA VAL A 354 25.84 25.21 -1.15
C VAL A 354 26.97 24.20 -1.29
N ASP A 355 27.41 23.64 -0.17
CA ASP A 355 28.31 22.48 -0.14
C ASP A 355 27.51 21.15 -0.13
N PHE A 356 27.35 20.54 -1.32
CA PHE A 356 26.69 19.25 -1.48
C PHE A 356 27.37 18.10 -0.74
N HIS A 357 28.67 18.22 -0.44
CA HIS A 357 29.38 17.21 0.34
C HIS A 357 28.90 17.22 1.80
N THR A 358 28.78 18.39 2.39
CA THR A 358 28.22 18.56 3.75
C THR A 358 26.77 18.10 3.81
N ILE A 359 25.94 18.49 2.85
CA ILE A 359 24.54 18.04 2.75
C ILE A 359 24.44 16.51 2.61
N ALA A 360 25.30 15.87 1.79
CA ALA A 360 25.33 14.42 1.64
C ALA A 360 25.75 13.68 2.92
N ARG A 361 26.66 14.26 3.72
CA ARG A 361 27.04 13.73 5.04
C ARG A 361 25.85 13.78 6.01
N MET A 362 25.18 14.92 6.09
CA MET A 362 24.01 15.11 6.95
C MET A 362 22.84 14.18 6.57
N ALA A 363 22.72 13.84 5.29
CA ALA A 363 21.72 12.92 4.76
C ALA A 363 22.18 11.45 4.78
N ALA A 364 23.03 11.05 5.74
CA ALA A 364 23.49 9.67 5.86
C ALA A 364 22.30 8.69 6.02
N GLY A 365 22.34 7.58 5.24
CA GLY A 365 21.27 6.58 5.22
C GLY A 365 20.03 6.94 4.40
N ALA A 366 19.98 8.13 3.78
CA ALA A 366 18.90 8.52 2.91
C ALA A 366 18.92 7.78 1.56
N SER A 367 17.76 7.32 1.12
CA SER A 367 17.55 6.75 -0.20
C SER A 367 17.60 7.83 -1.31
N GLY A 368 17.76 7.40 -2.56
CA GLY A 368 17.73 8.32 -3.70
C GLY A 368 16.42 9.13 -3.80
N ALA A 369 15.29 8.55 -3.42
CA ALA A 369 14.01 9.23 -3.40
C ALA A 369 13.94 10.31 -2.31
N GLU A 370 14.47 10.03 -1.13
CA GLU A 370 14.55 11.00 -0.03
C GLU A 370 15.49 12.16 -0.39
N LEU A 371 16.63 11.87 -1.02
CA LEU A 371 17.55 12.91 -1.51
C LEU A 371 16.91 13.82 -2.56
N ALA A 372 16.14 13.24 -3.48
CA ALA A 372 15.35 14.01 -4.45
C ALA A 372 14.31 14.90 -3.76
N ASN A 373 13.69 14.39 -2.70
CA ASN A 373 12.71 15.14 -1.90
C ASN A 373 13.36 16.26 -1.11
N ILE A 374 14.56 16.06 -0.54
CA ILE A 374 15.33 17.11 0.13
C ILE A 374 15.56 18.30 -0.81
N ILE A 375 15.99 18.06 -2.03
CA ILE A 375 16.20 19.10 -3.03
C ILE A 375 14.90 19.84 -3.36
N ASN A 376 13.80 19.10 -3.52
CA ASN A 376 12.49 19.69 -3.81
C ASN A 376 11.95 20.52 -2.64
N GLU A 377 12.06 20.03 -1.40
CA GLU A 377 11.65 20.78 -0.20
C GLU A 377 12.48 22.05 -0.03
N GLY A 378 13.79 22.01 -0.31
CA GLY A 378 14.65 23.20 -0.32
C GLY A 378 14.17 24.26 -1.31
N ALA A 379 13.77 23.83 -2.51
CA ALA A 379 13.20 24.75 -3.50
C ALA A 379 11.85 25.34 -3.05
N LEU A 380 10.98 24.51 -2.46
CA LEU A 380 9.69 24.97 -1.91
C LEU A 380 9.88 25.94 -0.75
N ARG A 381 10.90 25.72 0.09
CA ARG A 381 11.25 26.62 1.20
C ARG A 381 11.73 27.98 0.69
N ALA A 382 12.66 27.99 -0.26
CA ALA A 382 13.13 29.24 -0.88
C ALA A 382 11.98 30.08 -1.45
N VAL A 383 11.01 29.43 -2.11
CA VAL A 383 9.82 30.13 -2.64
C VAL A 383 8.92 30.66 -1.52
N ARG A 384 8.71 29.91 -0.44
CA ARG A 384 7.93 30.36 0.74
C ARG A 384 8.52 31.61 1.38
N ASP A 385 9.85 31.71 1.36
CA ASP A 385 10.59 32.86 1.92
C ASP A 385 10.79 33.99 0.89
N GLY A 386 10.14 33.90 -0.29
CA GLY A 386 10.21 34.94 -1.33
C GLY A 386 11.53 34.97 -2.11
N ARG A 387 12.40 33.99 -1.93
CA ARG A 387 13.70 33.86 -2.61
C ARG A 387 13.57 33.06 -3.91
N LYS A 388 14.52 33.27 -4.82
CA LYS A 388 14.55 32.58 -6.14
C LYS A 388 15.66 31.54 -6.24
N THR A 389 16.49 31.42 -5.23
CA THR A 389 17.64 30.54 -5.13
C THR A 389 17.59 29.79 -3.81
N VAL A 390 17.95 28.52 -3.85
CA VAL A 390 18.07 27.64 -2.68
C VAL A 390 19.42 27.87 -2.04
N THR A 391 19.44 28.06 -0.73
CA THR A 391 20.65 28.22 0.10
C THR A 391 21.00 26.91 0.81
N GLU A 392 22.19 26.80 1.37
CA GLU A 392 22.59 25.64 2.19
C GLU A 392 21.65 25.44 3.37
N ALA A 393 21.27 26.50 4.08
CA ALA A 393 20.32 26.44 5.20
C ALA A 393 18.92 25.90 4.80
N ASP A 394 18.50 26.12 3.54
CA ASP A 394 17.25 25.52 3.05
C ASP A 394 17.37 24.01 2.92
N LEU A 395 18.49 23.51 2.45
CA LEU A 395 18.73 22.08 2.29
C LEU A 395 18.93 21.38 3.64
N GLU A 396 19.64 22.01 4.59
CA GLU A 396 19.78 21.52 5.95
C GLU A 396 18.41 21.33 6.63
N GLU A 397 17.56 22.36 6.60
CA GLU A 397 16.21 22.25 7.16
C GLU A 397 15.33 21.26 6.39
N SER A 398 15.59 21.08 5.08
CA SER A 398 14.88 20.09 4.28
C SER A 398 15.27 18.66 4.64
N ILE A 399 16.53 18.41 5.00
CA ILE A 399 16.97 17.12 5.58
C ILE A 399 16.16 16.83 6.84
N GLU A 400 16.09 17.81 7.75
CA GLU A 400 15.32 17.67 8.98
C GLU A 400 13.83 17.44 8.72
N THR A 401 13.28 18.14 7.73
CA THR A 401 11.87 17.98 7.33
C THR A 401 11.60 16.57 6.77
N VAL A 402 12.51 16.01 5.98
CA VAL A 402 12.35 14.68 5.39
C VAL A 402 12.55 13.57 6.42
N ILE A 403 13.52 13.73 7.34
CA ILE A 403 13.84 12.72 8.36
C ILE A 403 12.90 12.81 9.57
N ALA A 404 12.70 14.02 10.12
CA ALA A 404 11.97 14.26 11.37
C ALA A 404 10.58 14.92 11.19
N GLY A 405 10.19 15.25 9.94
CA GLY A 405 8.94 15.91 9.64
C GLY A 405 8.97 17.43 9.80
N TYR A 406 7.88 18.10 9.44
CA TYR A 406 7.76 19.56 9.50
C TYR A 406 7.76 20.07 10.94
N GLN A 407 8.26 21.31 11.12
CA GLN A 407 8.13 22.04 12.39
C GLN A 407 6.64 22.26 12.74
N LYS A 408 6.25 21.98 13.96
CA LYS A 408 4.89 22.25 14.47
C LYS A 408 4.79 23.72 14.87
N LYS A 409 4.10 24.53 14.08
CA LYS A 409 3.90 25.96 14.37
C LYS A 409 2.98 26.24 15.58
N ASN A 410 2.12 25.30 15.95
CA ASN A 410 1.09 25.47 16.98
C ASN A 410 1.37 24.66 18.26
N ALA A 411 2.51 23.97 18.35
CA ALA A 411 2.88 23.26 19.57
C ALA A 411 3.58 24.25 20.52
N VAL A 412 2.84 24.76 21.48
CA VAL A 412 3.40 25.58 22.56
C VAL A 412 3.74 24.62 23.70
N LEU A 413 5.05 24.35 23.87
CA LEU A 413 5.54 23.70 25.07
C LEU A 413 5.35 24.64 26.26
N SER A 414 4.92 24.13 27.40
CA SER A 414 4.98 24.88 28.64
C SER A 414 6.43 25.16 29.02
N ASP A 415 6.69 26.19 29.82
CA ASP A 415 8.05 26.53 30.25
C ASP A 415 8.72 25.36 30.97
N HIS A 416 7.94 24.54 31.68
CA HIS A 416 8.44 23.33 32.31
C HIS A 416 8.84 22.27 31.29
N GLU A 417 7.96 21.95 30.34
CA GLU A 417 8.28 20.99 29.27
C GLU A 417 9.46 21.44 28.43
N LYS A 418 9.53 22.73 28.10
CA LYS A 418 10.66 23.31 27.37
C LYS A 418 11.99 23.09 28.11
N ARG A 419 11.99 23.28 29.41
CA ARG A 419 13.15 22.98 30.25
C ARG A 419 13.49 21.49 30.23
N VAL A 420 12.51 20.62 30.49
CA VAL A 420 12.73 19.17 30.50
C VAL A 420 13.34 18.69 29.18
N VAL A 421 12.75 19.11 28.05
CA VAL A 421 13.27 18.74 26.70
C VAL A 421 14.68 19.31 26.49
N SER A 422 14.96 20.53 26.97
CA SER A 422 16.31 21.12 26.85
C SER A 422 17.36 20.28 27.59
N TYR A 423 17.07 19.85 28.80
CA TYR A 423 17.97 18.97 29.54
C TYR A 423 18.13 17.61 28.88
N HIS A 424 17.03 17.05 28.36
CA HIS A 424 17.02 15.78 27.64
C HIS A 424 17.97 15.81 26.44
N GLU A 425 17.81 16.79 25.55
CA GLU A 425 18.62 16.93 24.34
C GLU A 425 20.09 17.26 24.64
N ILE A 426 20.34 18.12 25.63
CA ILE A 426 21.71 18.40 26.08
C ILE A 426 22.31 17.15 26.73
N GLY A 427 21.52 16.34 27.42
CA GLY A 427 21.97 15.06 27.97
C GLY A 427 22.57 14.14 26.90
N HIS A 428 21.87 13.96 25.78
CA HIS A 428 22.40 13.23 24.64
C HIS A 428 23.68 13.84 24.10
N ALA A 429 23.67 15.16 23.85
CA ALA A 429 24.79 15.86 23.25
C ALA A 429 26.04 15.84 24.16
N LEU A 430 25.85 16.04 25.46
CA LEU A 430 26.96 16.12 26.41
C LEU A 430 27.58 14.74 26.65
N VAL A 431 26.77 13.69 26.83
CA VAL A 431 27.26 12.30 26.90
C VAL A 431 28.02 11.91 25.64
N ALA A 432 27.53 12.30 24.46
CA ALA A 432 28.23 12.07 23.20
C ALA A 432 29.58 12.78 23.14
N ALA A 433 29.64 14.06 23.51
CA ALA A 433 30.84 14.86 23.40
C ALA A 433 31.94 14.52 24.44
N LEU A 434 31.54 13.96 25.59
CA LEU A 434 32.48 13.53 26.64
C LEU A 434 33.07 12.12 26.38
N GLN A 435 32.66 11.45 25.32
CA GLN A 435 33.16 10.14 24.92
C GLN A 435 34.08 10.25 23.70
N THR A 436 35.07 9.36 23.63
CA THR A 436 36.05 9.33 22.52
C THR A 436 35.50 8.67 21.26
N ASP A 437 34.55 7.73 21.41
CA ASP A 437 34.06 6.84 20.35
C ASP A 437 32.66 7.25 19.86
N SER A 438 32.31 8.53 19.95
CA SER A 438 31.01 9.06 19.54
C SER A 438 31.11 10.00 18.34
N ALA A 439 30.10 10.01 17.49
CA ALA A 439 30.00 10.96 16.37
C ALA A 439 29.83 12.39 16.89
N PRO A 440 30.44 13.40 16.23
CA PRO A 440 30.32 14.79 16.63
C PRO A 440 28.88 15.30 16.54
N VAL A 441 28.51 16.15 17.49
CA VAL A 441 27.21 16.83 17.52
C VAL A 441 27.21 17.94 16.47
N GLN A 442 26.24 17.91 15.57
CA GLN A 442 26.08 18.90 14.51
C GLN A 442 25.05 19.97 14.89
N LYS A 443 23.94 19.58 15.52
CA LYS A 443 22.84 20.48 15.88
C LYS A 443 22.03 19.90 17.02
N ILE A 444 21.53 20.75 17.89
CA ILE A 444 20.62 20.42 18.98
C ILE A 444 19.41 21.35 18.89
N THR A 445 18.20 20.83 18.93
CA THR A 445 16.99 21.66 18.86
C THR A 445 15.87 21.10 19.71
N ILE A 446 15.04 21.99 20.27
CA ILE A 446 13.82 21.65 21.03
C ILE A 446 12.56 22.11 20.29
N ILE A 447 12.66 22.36 18.99
CA ILE A 447 11.51 22.71 18.15
C ILE A 447 10.72 21.43 17.80
N PRO A 448 9.45 21.29 18.23
CA PRO A 448 8.66 20.10 18.00
C PRO A 448 8.41 19.82 16.51
N ARG A 449 8.47 18.54 16.13
CA ARG A 449 8.26 18.07 14.76
C ARG A 449 6.97 17.25 14.61
N THR A 450 6.49 17.11 13.37
CA THR A 450 5.25 16.36 13.08
C THR A 450 5.40 14.87 13.26
N SER A 451 6.61 14.31 13.29
CA SER A 451 6.88 12.92 13.66
C SER A 451 6.54 12.57 15.12
N GLY A 452 6.35 13.61 15.96
CA GLY A 452 6.08 13.45 17.39
C GLY A 452 7.28 13.78 18.26
N ALA A 453 8.48 13.96 17.71
CA ALA A 453 9.66 14.42 18.44
C ALA A 453 9.44 15.84 18.99
N LEU A 454 9.76 16.04 20.25
CA LEU A 454 9.70 17.36 20.92
C LEU A 454 11.01 18.12 20.77
N GLY A 455 12.11 17.41 20.52
CA GLY A 455 13.44 17.89 20.22
C GLY A 455 14.22 16.80 19.51
N TYR A 456 15.46 17.07 19.14
CA TYR A 456 16.42 16.07 18.71
C TYR A 456 17.85 16.62 18.72
N THR A 457 18.79 15.70 18.91
CA THR A 457 20.22 15.94 18.81
C THR A 457 20.76 15.23 17.58
N MET A 458 21.23 16.03 16.60
CA MET A 458 21.80 15.51 15.36
C MET A 458 23.30 15.26 15.54
N GLN A 459 23.70 14.01 15.31
CA GLN A 459 25.10 13.61 15.24
C GLN A 459 25.41 13.19 13.81
N VAL A 460 26.55 13.62 13.28
CA VAL A 460 26.97 13.35 11.90
C VAL A 460 28.40 12.80 11.92
N GLU A 461 28.56 11.58 11.41
CA GLU A 461 29.87 10.96 11.26
C GLU A 461 30.76 11.76 10.30
N GLN A 462 32.07 11.78 10.57
CA GLN A 462 33.03 12.50 9.72
C GLN A 462 33.30 11.78 8.39
N GLY A 463 32.98 10.49 8.30
CA GLY A 463 33.17 9.65 7.11
C GLY A 463 32.22 8.47 7.09
N GLU A 464 32.28 7.67 6.04
CA GLU A 464 31.51 6.43 5.98
C GLU A 464 32.15 5.35 6.85
N LYS A 465 31.31 4.71 7.66
CA LYS A 465 31.72 3.70 8.61
C LYS A 465 30.92 2.43 8.39
N ASN A 466 31.58 1.41 7.86
CA ASN A 466 30.94 0.13 7.56
C ASN A 466 31.03 -0.88 8.71
N LEU A 467 31.92 -0.65 9.66
CA LEU A 467 32.12 -1.53 10.82
C LEU A 467 32.07 -0.69 12.10
N MET A 468 31.34 -1.17 13.09
CA MET A 468 31.31 -0.58 14.43
C MET A 468 31.97 -1.53 15.41
N THR A 469 32.85 -1.01 16.25
CA THR A 469 33.45 -1.74 17.37
C THR A 469 32.47 -1.87 18.52
N ARG A 470 32.76 -2.79 19.47
CA ARG A 470 32.02 -2.92 20.71
C ARG A 470 32.01 -1.59 21.50
N GLY A 471 33.17 -0.87 21.55
CA GLY A 471 33.29 0.40 22.25
C GLY A 471 32.35 1.48 21.67
N GLU A 472 32.27 1.59 20.35
CA GLU A 472 31.38 2.54 19.68
C GLU A 472 29.90 2.24 19.90
N LEU A 473 29.52 0.95 19.91
CA LEU A 473 28.14 0.56 20.21
C LEU A 473 27.78 0.84 21.68
N LEU A 474 28.72 0.64 22.63
CA LEU A 474 28.54 1.01 24.03
C LEU A 474 28.43 2.54 24.18
N ALA A 475 29.29 3.31 23.52
CA ALA A 475 29.19 4.76 23.50
C ALA A 475 27.84 5.25 22.94
N LYS A 476 27.35 4.60 21.89
CA LYS A 476 26.02 4.88 21.33
C LYS A 476 24.88 4.54 22.30
N LEU A 477 24.98 3.44 23.05
CA LEU A 477 24.03 3.11 24.12
C LEU A 477 24.03 4.15 25.23
N ALA A 478 25.21 4.56 25.71
CA ALA A 478 25.33 5.60 26.72
C ALA A 478 24.74 6.93 26.22
N THR A 479 25.00 7.30 24.96
CA THR A 479 24.42 8.50 24.34
C THR A 479 22.89 8.42 24.31
N LEU A 480 22.29 7.30 23.85
CA LEU A 480 20.84 7.11 23.82
C LEU A 480 20.18 7.16 25.21
N THR A 481 20.88 6.72 26.25
CA THR A 481 20.37 6.81 27.63
C THR A 481 20.60 8.18 28.27
N GLY A 482 21.41 9.05 27.65
CA GLY A 482 21.82 10.36 28.15
C GLY A 482 20.67 11.33 28.40
N GLY A 483 19.66 11.35 27.53
CA GLY A 483 18.48 12.20 27.71
C GLY A 483 17.72 11.90 29.00
N ARG A 484 17.40 10.64 29.23
CA ARG A 484 16.76 10.18 30.48
C ARG A 484 17.65 10.41 31.71
N ALA A 485 18.93 10.12 31.60
CA ALA A 485 19.88 10.37 32.69
C ALA A 485 19.95 11.86 33.06
N ALA A 486 19.86 12.76 32.08
CA ALA A 486 19.80 14.21 32.32
C ALA A 486 18.52 14.63 33.05
N GLU A 487 17.36 14.06 32.71
CA GLU A 487 16.10 14.28 33.45
C GLU A 487 16.23 13.84 34.92
N GLU A 488 16.78 12.67 35.17
CA GLU A 488 17.00 12.12 36.54
C GLU A 488 17.95 13.02 37.33
N VAL A 489 19.08 13.42 36.75
CA VAL A 489 20.08 14.30 37.39
C VAL A 489 19.51 15.69 37.64
N ALA A 490 18.70 16.24 36.71
CA ALA A 490 18.19 17.61 36.80
C ALA A 490 16.96 17.78 37.68
N PHE A 491 16.01 16.85 37.59
CA PHE A 491 14.68 16.98 38.18
C PHE A 491 14.37 15.87 39.20
N GLY A 492 15.13 14.77 39.22
CA GLY A 492 14.83 13.58 40.05
C GLY A 492 13.59 12.81 39.56
N GLU A 493 13.09 13.12 38.37
CA GLU A 493 11.91 12.52 37.75
C GLU A 493 12.25 12.08 36.33
N ILE A 494 11.41 11.19 35.77
CA ILE A 494 11.56 10.66 34.42
C ILE A 494 10.29 10.94 33.63
N THR A 495 10.43 11.24 32.34
CA THR A 495 9.28 11.48 31.45
C THR A 495 9.12 10.40 30.39
N THR A 496 8.04 10.50 29.63
CA THR A 496 7.79 9.64 28.47
C THR A 496 8.62 10.02 27.24
N GLY A 497 9.39 11.10 27.29
CA GLY A 497 10.20 11.61 26.20
C GLY A 497 11.21 10.61 25.66
N ALA A 498 11.82 9.82 26.55
CA ALA A 498 12.84 8.83 26.20
C ALA A 498 12.30 7.54 25.53
N SER A 499 11.03 7.48 25.14
CA SER A 499 10.41 6.26 24.58
C SER A 499 11.14 5.71 23.35
N ASN A 500 11.49 6.57 22.40
CA ASN A 500 12.21 6.19 21.18
C ASN A 500 13.67 5.77 21.47
N ASP A 501 14.33 6.44 22.42
CA ASP A 501 15.69 6.13 22.82
C ASP A 501 15.78 4.78 23.49
N ILE A 502 14.82 4.46 24.34
CA ILE A 502 14.68 3.14 24.98
C ILE A 502 14.51 2.04 23.93
N GLU A 503 13.67 2.25 22.92
CA GLU A 503 13.48 1.29 21.84
C GLU A 503 14.78 1.08 21.04
N GLN A 504 15.45 2.16 20.67
CA GLN A 504 16.71 2.10 19.93
C GLN A 504 17.83 1.45 20.77
N ALA A 505 17.98 1.84 22.02
CA ALA A 505 18.96 1.24 22.94
C ALA A 505 18.71 -0.27 23.12
N THR A 506 17.47 -0.68 23.33
CA THR A 506 17.10 -2.10 23.44
C THR A 506 17.43 -2.87 22.16
N ARG A 507 17.17 -2.32 20.99
CA ARG A 507 17.48 -2.93 19.69
C ARG A 507 18.99 -3.11 19.50
N ILE A 508 19.79 -2.09 19.80
CA ILE A 508 21.26 -2.14 19.69
C ILE A 508 21.82 -3.18 20.68
N ALA A 509 21.42 -3.12 21.96
CA ALA A 509 21.88 -4.05 22.98
C ALA A 509 21.55 -5.51 22.60
N ARG A 510 20.34 -5.76 22.09
CA ARG A 510 19.93 -7.08 21.62
C ARG A 510 20.77 -7.55 20.43
N ALA A 511 21.06 -6.68 19.47
CA ALA A 511 21.90 -7.00 18.32
C ALA A 511 23.34 -7.31 18.75
N MET A 512 23.92 -6.55 19.68
CA MET A 512 25.25 -6.81 20.23
C MET A 512 25.35 -8.21 20.84
N ILE A 513 24.34 -8.63 21.58
CA ILE A 513 24.30 -9.91 22.27
C ILE A 513 23.95 -11.07 21.32
N ALA A 514 22.84 -10.95 20.58
CA ALA A 514 22.23 -12.07 19.88
C ALA A 514 22.69 -12.22 18.42
N GLN A 515 23.21 -11.15 17.81
CA GLN A 515 23.58 -11.12 16.39
C GLN A 515 25.09 -10.98 16.18
N TYR A 516 25.74 -10.10 16.93
CA TYR A 516 27.15 -9.78 16.72
C TYR A 516 28.12 -10.57 17.64
N GLY A 517 27.59 -11.30 18.64
CA GLY A 517 28.41 -12.09 19.55
C GLY A 517 29.38 -11.24 20.38
N MET A 518 28.99 -9.99 20.73
CA MET A 518 29.86 -9.04 21.45
C MET A 518 29.80 -9.22 22.97
N THR A 519 29.57 -10.43 23.46
CA THR A 519 29.56 -10.78 24.90
C THR A 519 30.41 -12.01 25.14
N ASP A 520 31.01 -12.09 26.32
CA ASP A 520 31.88 -13.22 26.70
C ASP A 520 31.11 -14.54 26.87
N GLU A 521 29.79 -14.48 27.06
CA GLU A 521 28.94 -15.65 27.33
C GLU A 521 28.45 -16.33 26.05
N PHE A 522 28.14 -15.58 25.00
CA PHE A 522 27.60 -16.11 23.76
C PHE A 522 28.63 -16.12 22.64
N ASP A 523 29.70 -15.33 22.77
CA ASP A 523 30.83 -15.25 21.82
C ASP A 523 30.37 -15.32 20.36
N MET A 524 30.96 -16.16 19.53
CA MET A 524 30.69 -16.28 18.09
C MET A 524 29.47 -17.16 17.76
N VAL A 525 28.41 -17.10 18.55
CA VAL A 525 27.17 -17.86 18.28
C VAL A 525 26.02 -16.92 17.93
N ALA A 526 25.48 -17.09 16.72
CA ALA A 526 24.31 -16.34 16.28
C ALA A 526 23.02 -16.92 16.90
N MET A 527 22.42 -16.18 17.84
CA MET A 527 21.17 -16.54 18.51
C MET A 527 19.93 -15.98 17.82
N GLN A 528 20.14 -15.08 16.87
CA GLN A 528 19.11 -14.37 16.14
C GLN A 528 19.43 -14.36 14.65
N THR A 529 18.41 -14.59 13.81
CA THR A 529 18.53 -14.47 12.36
C THR A 529 17.59 -13.37 11.85
N THR A 530 18.10 -12.51 10.96
CA THR A 530 17.30 -11.46 10.32
C THR A 530 16.62 -12.04 9.09
N ARG A 531 15.30 -11.95 9.01
CA ARG A 531 14.51 -12.44 7.87
C ARG A 531 14.31 -11.41 6.77
N ASN A 532 14.25 -10.13 7.11
CA ASN A 532 14.01 -9.03 6.17
C ASN A 532 15.21 -8.09 6.13
N GLN A 533 16.10 -8.26 5.17
CA GLN A 533 17.34 -7.50 5.10
C GLN A 533 17.11 -6.00 4.80
N TYR A 534 16.08 -5.66 4.00
CA TYR A 534 15.87 -4.31 3.45
C TYR A 534 14.68 -3.52 4.02
N LEU A 535 13.83 -4.13 4.85
CA LEU A 535 12.58 -3.51 5.35
C LEU A 535 12.48 -3.46 6.87
N GLY A 536 13.62 -3.29 7.55
CA GLY A 536 13.59 -3.13 9.02
C GLY A 536 13.36 -4.43 9.78
N GLY A 537 13.89 -5.51 9.23
CA GLY A 537 14.26 -6.72 9.89
C GLY A 537 13.28 -7.38 10.88
N ASP A 538 12.33 -8.16 10.37
CA ASP A 538 11.74 -9.20 11.23
C ASP A 538 12.85 -10.16 11.65
N THR A 539 13.17 -10.17 12.92
CA THR A 539 14.17 -11.06 13.51
C THR A 539 13.48 -12.26 14.15
N SER A 540 14.02 -13.45 13.92
CA SER A 540 13.59 -14.66 14.61
C SER A 540 14.70 -15.20 15.46
N MET A 541 14.36 -15.54 16.71
CA MET A 541 15.28 -16.20 17.62
C MET A 541 15.49 -17.65 17.18
N SER A 542 16.75 -18.10 17.17
CA SER A 542 17.17 -19.46 16.81
C SER A 542 17.70 -20.22 18.00
N CYS A 543 17.26 -19.90 19.22
CA CYS A 543 17.74 -20.49 20.47
C CYS A 543 16.57 -20.96 21.35
N SER A 544 16.91 -21.71 22.41
CA SER A 544 15.94 -22.21 23.39
C SER A 544 15.30 -21.07 24.20
N GLU A 545 14.15 -21.32 24.82
CA GLU A 545 13.51 -20.35 25.73
C GLU A 545 14.40 -19.97 26.91
N GLN A 546 15.22 -20.89 27.39
CA GLN A 546 16.16 -20.62 28.49
C GLN A 546 17.22 -19.61 28.04
N THR A 547 17.79 -19.80 26.86
CA THR A 547 18.75 -18.86 26.25
C THR A 547 18.11 -17.50 25.99
N GLN A 548 16.84 -17.45 25.53
CA GLN A 548 16.13 -16.19 25.34
C GLN A 548 16.02 -15.41 26.66
N ARG A 549 15.66 -16.05 27.74
CA ARG A 549 15.61 -15.41 29.07
C ARG A 549 16.97 -14.85 29.49
N GLU A 550 18.05 -15.58 29.19
CA GLU A 550 19.41 -15.12 29.46
C GLU A 550 19.78 -13.89 28.62
N ILE A 551 19.43 -13.90 27.33
CA ILE A 551 19.60 -12.74 26.44
C ILE A 551 18.82 -11.54 26.98
N ASP A 552 17.54 -11.71 27.35
CA ASP A 552 16.73 -10.63 27.91
C ASP A 552 17.33 -10.04 29.19
N ARG A 553 17.84 -10.88 30.07
CA ARG A 553 18.54 -10.45 31.30
C ARG A 553 19.78 -9.61 30.95
N LYS A 554 20.57 -10.07 29.98
CA LYS A 554 21.79 -9.39 29.54
C LYS A 554 21.51 -8.07 28.83
N VAL A 555 20.45 -7.98 28.05
CA VAL A 555 19.99 -6.72 27.45
C VAL A 555 19.69 -5.69 28.53
N VAL A 556 18.94 -6.08 29.58
CA VAL A 556 18.62 -5.19 30.71
C VAL A 556 19.88 -4.77 31.44
N GLU A 557 20.81 -5.70 31.72
CA GLU A 557 22.09 -5.42 32.39
C GLU A 557 22.94 -4.44 31.59
N LEU A 558 23.09 -4.67 30.28
CA LEU A 558 23.89 -3.81 29.37
C LEU A 558 23.34 -2.38 29.27
N VAL A 559 22.04 -2.24 29.04
CA VAL A 559 21.39 -0.91 28.95
C VAL A 559 21.50 -0.18 30.29
N ARG A 560 21.34 -0.89 31.43
CA ARG A 560 21.49 -0.31 32.78
C ARG A 560 22.91 0.17 33.01
N THR A 561 23.92 -0.61 32.68
CA THR A 561 25.33 -0.23 32.83
C THR A 561 25.68 1.03 32.08
N GLU A 562 25.23 1.14 30.80
CA GLU A 562 25.51 2.33 30.02
C GLU A 562 24.67 3.55 30.45
N HIS A 563 23.47 3.33 30.99
CA HIS A 563 22.68 4.38 31.63
C HIS A 563 23.35 4.91 32.91
N GLU A 564 23.86 4.01 33.79
CA GLU A 564 24.62 4.39 34.99
C GLU A 564 25.88 5.18 34.61
N ARG A 565 26.56 4.79 33.53
CA ARG A 565 27.70 5.53 32.96
C ARG A 565 27.31 6.94 32.53
N ALA A 566 26.21 7.07 31.75
CA ALA A 566 25.70 8.37 31.31
C ALA A 566 25.29 9.26 32.49
N HIS A 567 24.63 8.68 33.50
CA HIS A 567 24.23 9.37 34.71
C HIS A 567 25.44 9.88 35.53
N SER A 568 26.49 9.08 35.63
CA SER A 568 27.73 9.47 36.34
C SER A 568 28.42 10.63 35.61
N LEU A 569 28.55 10.55 34.26
CA LEU A 569 29.13 11.63 33.44
C LEU A 569 28.36 12.94 33.61
N LEU A 570 27.03 12.91 33.56
CA LEU A 570 26.20 14.10 33.70
C LEU A 570 26.18 14.67 35.11
N THR A 571 26.32 13.82 36.13
CA THR A 571 26.44 14.25 37.55
C THR A 571 27.76 14.97 37.78
N GLU A 572 28.87 14.45 37.24
CA GLU A 572 30.20 15.07 37.31
C GLU A 572 30.23 16.41 36.62
N HIS A 573 29.56 16.56 35.46
CA HIS A 573 29.51 17.79 34.69
C HIS A 573 28.18 18.55 34.84
N ARG A 574 27.58 18.51 36.04
CA ARG A 574 26.25 19.11 36.30
C ARG A 574 26.17 20.59 35.97
N ALA A 575 27.19 21.39 36.34
CA ALA A 575 27.19 22.82 36.07
C ALA A 575 27.17 23.15 34.56
N LEU A 576 27.90 22.36 33.77
CA LEU A 576 27.91 22.46 32.32
C LEU A 576 26.58 22.03 31.69
N LEU A 577 25.95 20.96 32.20
CA LEU A 577 24.60 20.53 31.79
C LEU A 577 23.58 21.66 32.03
N ASP A 578 23.60 22.30 33.21
CA ASP A 578 22.69 23.40 33.54
C ASP A 578 22.91 24.61 32.62
N GLN A 579 24.19 25.00 32.37
CA GLN A 579 24.53 26.10 31.47
C GLN A 579 24.05 25.86 30.03
N LEU A 580 24.35 24.71 29.47
CA LEU A 580 23.96 24.35 28.09
C LEU A 580 22.45 24.24 27.94
N ALA A 581 21.75 23.61 28.91
CA ALA A 581 20.30 23.48 28.91
C ALA A 581 19.61 24.86 28.97
N GLN A 582 20.16 25.82 29.75
CA GLN A 582 19.64 27.16 29.76
C GLN A 582 19.80 27.85 28.39
N VAL A 583 21.00 27.77 27.79
CA VAL A 583 21.27 28.38 26.47
C VAL A 583 20.32 27.77 25.42
N LEU A 584 20.10 26.43 25.44
CA LEU A 584 19.19 25.75 24.51
C LEU A 584 17.73 26.18 24.76
N SER A 585 17.32 26.30 26.01
CA SER A 585 15.98 26.77 26.36
C SER A 585 15.67 28.16 25.86
N GLU A 586 16.70 29.06 25.88
CA GLU A 586 16.56 30.45 25.40
C GLU A 586 16.57 30.55 23.87
N LYS A 587 17.49 29.83 23.20
CA LYS A 587 17.72 29.91 21.76
C LYS A 587 16.88 28.94 20.94
N GLU A 588 16.31 27.89 21.56
CA GLU A 588 15.56 26.79 20.95
C GLU A 588 16.37 25.92 19.97
N THR A 589 17.52 26.40 19.51
CA THR A 589 18.45 25.68 18.64
C THR A 589 19.86 26.12 18.88
N ILE A 590 20.81 25.19 18.96
CA ILE A 590 22.24 25.41 19.11
C ILE A 590 22.97 24.63 18.02
N THR A 591 23.93 25.27 17.34
CA THR A 591 24.83 24.57 16.39
C THR A 591 25.89 23.77 17.14
N GLY A 592 26.41 22.71 16.50
CA GLY A 592 27.53 21.94 17.06
C GLY A 592 28.75 22.76 17.39
N GLU A 593 29.07 23.75 16.56
CA GLU A 593 30.20 24.70 16.82
C GLU A 593 29.97 25.52 18.08
N GLU A 594 28.78 26.05 18.29
CA GLU A 594 28.44 26.81 19.48
C GLU A 594 28.44 25.92 20.73
N PHE A 595 27.89 24.69 20.64
CA PHE A 595 27.93 23.70 21.70
C PHE A 595 29.38 23.37 22.11
N MET A 596 30.25 23.05 21.15
CA MET A 596 31.66 22.73 21.41
C MET A 596 32.43 23.91 21.97
N ARG A 597 32.13 25.13 21.55
CA ARG A 597 32.78 26.36 22.10
C ARG A 597 32.47 26.51 23.59
N ILE A 598 31.22 26.28 24.02
CA ILE A 598 30.81 26.37 25.42
C ILE A 598 31.49 25.24 26.21
N LEU A 599 31.47 24.01 25.67
CA LEU A 599 32.13 22.84 26.29
C LEU A 599 33.62 23.12 26.55
N HIS A 600 34.37 23.54 25.51
CA HIS A 600 35.81 23.79 25.67
C HIS A 600 36.12 24.99 26.59
N ALA A 601 35.25 25.99 26.68
CA ALA A 601 35.43 27.10 27.62
C ALA A 601 35.30 26.61 29.06
N ALA A 602 34.31 25.79 29.37
CA ALA A 602 34.11 25.21 30.70
C ALA A 602 35.27 24.28 31.10
N GLN A 603 35.74 23.42 30.20
CA GLN A 603 36.90 22.54 30.47
C GLN A 603 38.17 23.29 30.81
N LYS A 604 38.44 24.44 30.14
CA LYS A 604 39.59 25.29 30.44
C LYS A 604 39.48 25.98 31.81
N GLU A 605 38.29 26.35 32.23
CA GLU A 605 38.04 26.91 33.56
C GLU A 605 38.27 25.86 34.65
N GLU A 606 37.84 24.62 34.44
CA GLU A 606 38.09 23.50 35.36
C GLU A 606 39.59 23.19 35.47
N GLU A 607 40.33 23.15 34.35
CA GLU A 607 41.79 22.96 34.35
C GLU A 607 42.57 24.11 35.06
N HIS A 608 42.03 25.32 35.09
CA HIS A 608 42.65 26.46 35.77
C HIS A 608 42.35 26.50 37.28
N HIS A 609 41.29 25.78 37.72
CA HIS A 609 40.91 25.71 39.13
C HIS A 609 41.36 24.41 39.82
N ALA A 610 41.87 23.40 39.12
CA ALA A 610 42.46 22.16 39.61
C ALA A 610 43.98 22.32 39.76
#